data_335fc90fe7b354d95a0279aff7b7a1d1
#
_entry.id   335fc90fe7b354d95a0279aff7b7a1d1
#
_cell.length_a   1.000
_cell.length_b   1.000
_cell.length_c   1.000
_cell.angle_alpha   90.00
_cell.angle_beta   90.00
_cell.angle_gamma   90.00
#
_symmetry.space_group_name_H-M   'P 1'
#
loop_
_entity.id
_entity.type
_entity.pdbx_description
1 polymer ?
#
loop_
_entity_poly.entity_id
_entity_poly.type
_entity_poly.pdbx_seq_one_letter_code
_entity_poly.pdbx_strand_id
1 'polypeptide(L)'
;MTRLAILSILCASTALFCACTSAPGRPGPHSEVLPPDQIMEFNILYAQNCAGCHGTGGSGGAGNALRDPIFLAIADDSVIRNATSNGVRGTAMPAFAQSAGGMLTDKQIDALVSGLRSWASSRGLHDANPPPYTAKTAGNAQHGAEVYQTFCSSCHGPNGTGGKSANSIVDRSYLALVSDQYLRITVIAGRPELGAPDWREDMPGRPMSDQEVSDVVAWLASRRATSPGQPYPDSKNAQYLEHHDVD
;
A
#
# COMPACT_ATOMS: atom_id res chain seq x y z
N MET A 1 31.88 1.58 -70.46
CA MET A 1 30.66 1.91 -69.67
C MET A 1 30.35 0.94 -68.52
N THR A 2 30.62 -0.34 -68.59
CA THR A 2 30.28 -1.36 -67.60
C THR A 2 31.09 -1.27 -66.32
N ARG A 3 32.34 -0.86 -66.30
CA ARG A 3 33.16 -0.76 -65.08
C ARG A 3 32.77 0.38 -64.12
N LEU A 4 32.31 1.53 -64.69
CA LEU A 4 31.86 2.67 -63.89
C LEU A 4 30.52 2.38 -63.21
N ALA A 5 29.64 1.68 -63.90
CA ALA A 5 28.32 1.28 -63.32
C ALA A 5 28.46 0.31 -62.18
N ILE A 6 29.40 -0.64 -62.22
CA ILE A 6 29.64 -1.63 -61.11
C ILE A 6 30.25 -0.91 -59.92
N LEU A 7 31.14 0.04 -60.06
CA LEU A 7 31.71 0.83 -58.95
C LEU A 7 30.66 1.67 -58.25
N SER A 8 29.73 2.27 -59.00
CA SER A 8 28.63 3.08 -58.47
C SER A 8 27.63 2.24 -57.66
N ILE A 9 27.33 1.00 -58.09
CA ILE A 9 26.45 0.08 -57.40
C ILE A 9 27.12 -0.43 -56.11
N LEU A 10 28.43 -0.72 -56.10
CA LEU A 10 29.16 -1.12 -54.90
C LEU A 10 29.21 -0.01 -53.83
N CYS A 11 29.45 1.26 -54.23
CA CYS A 11 29.41 2.40 -53.32
C CYS A 11 28.02 2.66 -52.73
N ALA A 12 26.94 2.49 -53.51
CA ALA A 12 25.58 2.67 -53.05
C ALA A 12 25.17 1.57 -52.03
N SER A 13 25.60 0.34 -52.22
CA SER A 13 25.31 -0.75 -51.27
C SER A 13 26.06 -0.60 -49.95
N THR A 14 27.30 -0.12 -49.94
CA THR A 14 28.03 0.16 -48.69
C THR A 14 27.45 1.32 -47.88
N ALA A 15 26.92 2.35 -48.58
CA ALA A 15 26.25 3.47 -47.89
C ALA A 15 24.93 3.07 -47.20
N LEU A 16 24.18 2.08 -47.71
CA LEU A 16 22.97 1.57 -47.07
C LEU A 16 23.26 0.82 -45.77
N PHE A 17 24.41 0.13 -45.67
CA PHE A 17 24.78 -0.58 -44.44
C PHE A 17 25.24 0.35 -43.31
N CYS A 18 25.79 1.52 -43.61
CA CYS A 18 26.18 2.50 -42.60
C CYS A 18 25.00 3.32 -42.05
N ALA A 19 23.88 3.41 -42.74
CA ALA A 19 22.72 4.21 -42.30
C ALA A 19 21.99 3.58 -41.08
N CYS A 20 22.13 2.27 -40.86
CA CYS A 20 21.49 1.58 -39.74
C CYS A 20 22.13 1.85 -38.38
N THR A 21 23.34 2.41 -38.31
CA THR A 21 24.03 2.72 -37.06
C THR A 21 23.60 4.03 -36.41
N SER A 22 22.89 4.90 -37.14
CA SER A 22 22.46 6.23 -36.71
C SER A 22 20.94 6.39 -36.75
N ALA A 23 20.19 5.30 -36.72
CA ALA A 23 18.72 5.37 -36.73
C ALA A 23 18.21 6.13 -35.50
N PRO A 24 17.29 7.13 -35.67
CA PRO A 24 16.66 7.79 -34.53
C PRO A 24 15.95 6.76 -33.61
N GLY A 25 16.19 6.86 -32.31
CA GLY A 25 15.62 5.95 -31.32
C GLY A 25 16.45 4.66 -31.06
N ARG A 26 17.62 4.48 -31.75
CA ARG A 26 18.52 3.40 -31.37
C ARG A 26 19.11 3.67 -29.99
N PRO A 27 19.00 2.72 -29.01
CA PRO A 27 19.66 2.84 -27.72
C PRO A 27 21.19 3.05 -27.93
N GLY A 28 21.76 3.99 -27.18
CA GLY A 28 23.23 4.17 -27.18
C GLY A 28 23.94 2.92 -26.64
N PRO A 29 25.27 2.79 -26.89
CA PRO A 29 26.04 1.62 -26.45
C PRO A 29 26.05 1.38 -24.93
N HIS A 30 25.54 2.34 -24.14
CA HIS A 30 25.41 2.25 -22.68
C HIS A 30 23.95 2.31 -22.20
N SER A 31 22.97 2.32 -23.11
CA SER A 31 21.55 2.22 -22.76
C SER A 31 21.08 0.76 -22.78
N GLU A 32 21.76 -0.09 -22.02
CA GLU A 32 21.28 -1.43 -21.77
C GLU A 32 20.02 -1.34 -20.93
N VAL A 33 18.89 -1.64 -21.54
CA VAL A 33 17.62 -1.75 -20.81
C VAL A 33 17.68 -3.05 -20.03
N LEU A 34 17.88 -2.95 -18.71
CA LEU A 34 17.87 -4.12 -17.86
C LEU A 34 16.51 -4.82 -17.94
N PRO A 35 16.48 -6.15 -18.10
CA PRO A 35 15.24 -6.89 -17.93
C PRO A 35 14.58 -6.58 -16.59
N PRO A 36 13.23 -6.53 -16.51
CA PRO A 36 12.52 -6.15 -15.28
C PRO A 36 12.92 -6.95 -14.05
N ASP A 37 13.25 -8.23 -14.21
CA ASP A 37 13.68 -9.13 -13.13
C ASP A 37 15.11 -8.88 -12.64
N GLN A 38 15.89 -8.08 -13.36
CA GLN A 38 17.25 -7.67 -12.98
C GLN A 38 17.31 -6.31 -12.29
N ILE A 39 16.21 -5.57 -12.22
CA ILE A 39 16.14 -4.30 -11.50
C ILE A 39 16.11 -4.61 -10.01
N MET A 40 17.18 -4.23 -9.28
CA MET A 40 17.33 -4.47 -7.84
C MET A 40 17.34 -3.18 -7.00
N GLU A 41 17.36 -2.02 -7.66
CA GLU A 41 17.37 -0.72 -6.97
C GLU A 41 16.04 -0.50 -6.26
N PHE A 42 16.14 -0.40 -4.93
CA PHE A 42 14.96 -0.23 -4.05
C PHE A 42 14.04 0.90 -4.48
N ASN A 43 14.60 2.08 -4.80
CA ASN A 43 13.79 3.24 -5.16
C ASN A 43 13.00 3.02 -6.46
N ILE A 44 13.56 2.27 -7.41
CA ILE A 44 12.88 1.95 -8.67
C ILE A 44 11.77 0.92 -8.39
N LEU A 45 12.11 -0.17 -7.69
CA LEU A 45 11.13 -1.20 -7.32
C LEU A 45 9.96 -0.61 -6.51
N TYR A 46 10.26 0.25 -5.53
CA TYR A 46 9.26 0.89 -4.71
C TYR A 46 8.37 1.83 -5.53
N ALA A 47 8.96 2.68 -6.36
CA ALA A 47 8.22 3.64 -7.18
C ALA A 47 7.26 2.95 -8.16
N GLN A 48 7.69 1.84 -8.75
CA GLN A 48 6.90 1.12 -9.74
C GLN A 48 5.78 0.26 -9.14
N ASN A 49 5.97 -0.29 -7.93
CA ASN A 49 5.09 -1.30 -7.38
C ASN A 49 4.31 -0.86 -6.12
N CYS A 50 4.84 0.08 -5.35
CA CYS A 50 4.33 0.39 -4.01
C CYS A 50 3.80 1.82 -3.88
N ALA A 51 4.47 2.78 -4.53
CA ALA A 51 4.24 4.21 -4.31
C ALA A 51 2.82 4.67 -4.66
N GLY A 52 2.15 4.02 -5.59
CA GLY A 52 0.77 4.35 -5.99
C GLY A 52 -0.23 4.27 -4.83
N CYS A 53 -0.04 3.31 -3.92
CA CYS A 53 -0.91 3.12 -2.76
C CYS A 53 -0.27 3.65 -1.47
N HIS A 54 1.05 3.48 -1.29
CA HIS A 54 1.76 3.80 -0.05
C HIS A 54 2.45 5.17 -0.06
N GLY A 55 2.24 5.95 -1.12
CA GLY A 55 2.80 7.29 -1.29
C GLY A 55 4.27 7.28 -1.69
N THR A 56 4.71 8.38 -2.30
CA THR A 56 6.11 8.59 -2.66
C THR A 56 7.00 8.55 -1.42
N GLY A 57 8.06 7.74 -1.45
CA GLY A 57 8.95 7.57 -0.30
C GLY A 57 8.26 7.00 0.94
N GLY A 58 7.17 6.28 0.80
CA GLY A 58 6.49 5.60 1.91
C GLY A 58 5.69 6.52 2.83
N SER A 59 5.27 7.67 2.35
CA SER A 59 4.59 8.70 3.17
C SER A 59 3.13 8.39 3.52
N GLY A 60 2.57 7.31 3.00
CA GLY A 60 1.15 6.99 3.15
C GLY A 60 0.29 7.45 1.97
N GLY A 61 -0.91 6.96 1.91
CA GLY A 61 -1.88 7.21 0.84
C GLY A 61 -3.13 6.37 1.09
N ALA A 62 -3.59 5.60 0.09
CA ALA A 62 -4.64 4.60 0.30
C ALA A 62 -4.18 3.48 1.26
N GLY A 63 -2.88 3.13 1.22
CA GLY A 63 -2.23 2.23 2.16
C GLY A 63 -1.50 2.96 3.29
N ASN A 64 -1.03 2.19 4.28
CA ASN A 64 -0.25 2.70 5.42
C ASN A 64 1.02 3.41 4.95
N ALA A 65 1.48 4.36 5.79
CA ALA A 65 2.81 4.96 5.65
C ALA A 65 3.89 3.93 5.99
N LEU A 66 4.54 3.37 4.95
CA LEU A 66 5.55 2.32 5.13
C LEU A 66 6.86 2.84 5.73
N ARG A 67 7.09 4.16 5.72
CA ARG A 67 8.23 4.79 6.38
C ARG A 67 7.95 5.21 7.82
N ASP A 68 6.75 4.98 8.30
CA ASP A 68 6.39 5.35 9.67
C ASP A 68 7.26 4.58 10.67
N PRO A 69 7.91 5.26 11.64
CA PRO A 69 8.83 4.61 12.57
C PRO A 69 8.12 3.61 13.51
N ILE A 70 6.86 3.85 13.86
CA ILE A 70 6.09 2.95 14.72
C ILE A 70 5.72 1.69 13.93
N PHE A 71 5.22 1.85 12.71
CA PHE A 71 4.97 0.72 11.81
C PHE A 71 6.23 -0.15 11.65
N LEU A 72 7.37 0.46 11.32
CA LEU A 72 8.63 -0.26 11.15
C LEU A 72 9.17 -0.87 12.44
N ALA A 73 8.81 -0.36 13.61
CA ALA A 73 9.19 -0.95 14.89
C ALA A 73 8.37 -2.19 15.25
N ILE A 74 7.07 -2.23 14.88
CA ILE A 74 6.17 -3.33 15.24
C ILE A 74 6.08 -4.42 14.17
N ALA A 75 6.28 -4.08 12.89
CA ALA A 75 6.25 -5.03 11.78
C ALA A 75 7.67 -5.55 11.54
N ASP A 76 7.92 -6.82 11.79
CA ASP A 76 9.20 -7.46 11.47
C ASP A 76 9.36 -7.75 9.96
N ASP A 77 10.56 -8.17 9.55
CA ASP A 77 10.88 -8.44 8.15
C ASP A 77 10.02 -9.56 7.56
N SER A 78 9.66 -10.55 8.36
CA SER A 78 8.85 -11.69 7.93
C SER A 78 7.42 -11.24 7.62
N VAL A 79 6.87 -10.33 8.43
CA VAL A 79 5.56 -9.70 8.21
C VAL A 79 5.55 -8.88 6.93
N ILE A 80 6.55 -8.00 6.75
CA ILE A 80 6.66 -7.15 5.55
C ILE A 80 6.83 -8.03 4.31
N ARG A 81 7.71 -9.04 4.38
CA ARG A 81 7.92 -10.00 3.30
C ARG A 81 6.64 -10.73 2.94
N ASN A 82 5.94 -11.29 3.93
CA ASN A 82 4.73 -12.05 3.70
C ASN A 82 3.63 -11.20 3.06
N ALA A 83 3.40 -9.98 3.57
CA ALA A 83 2.43 -9.05 3.00
C ALA A 83 2.79 -8.65 1.55
N THR A 84 4.08 -8.43 1.26
CA THR A 84 4.55 -8.11 -0.09
C THR A 84 4.41 -9.30 -1.02
N SER A 85 4.83 -10.50 -0.58
CA SER A 85 4.81 -11.70 -1.42
C SER A 85 3.40 -12.16 -1.76
N ASN A 86 2.53 -12.25 -0.75
CA ASN A 86 1.24 -12.92 -0.85
C ASN A 86 0.05 -11.95 -0.91
N GLY A 87 0.31 -10.65 -0.81
CA GLY A 87 -0.74 -9.66 -0.63
C GLY A 87 -1.43 -9.77 0.73
N VAL A 88 -2.49 -8.99 0.90
CA VAL A 88 -3.32 -9.02 2.11
C VAL A 88 -4.75 -9.35 1.72
N ARG A 89 -5.20 -10.55 2.07
CA ARG A 89 -6.52 -11.06 1.69
C ARG A 89 -7.64 -10.12 2.15
N GLY A 90 -8.60 -9.90 1.27
CA GLY A 90 -9.75 -9.03 1.55
C GLY A 90 -9.43 -7.54 1.54
N THR A 91 -8.29 -7.15 0.98
CA THR A 91 -7.89 -5.75 0.79
C THR A 91 -7.44 -5.51 -0.65
N ALA A 92 -7.16 -4.25 -0.97
CA ALA A 92 -6.60 -3.84 -2.26
C ALA A 92 -5.09 -4.16 -2.42
N MET A 93 -4.41 -4.70 -1.41
CA MET A 93 -2.99 -5.06 -1.48
C MET A 93 -2.81 -6.39 -2.22
N PRO A 94 -2.32 -6.39 -3.48
CA PRO A 94 -2.16 -7.61 -4.26
C PRO A 94 -0.90 -8.38 -3.86
N ALA A 95 -0.81 -9.63 -4.30
CA ALA A 95 0.42 -10.41 -4.23
C ALA A 95 1.42 -9.92 -5.29
N PHE A 96 2.69 -9.75 -4.90
CA PHE A 96 3.75 -9.31 -5.82
C PHE A 96 4.72 -10.45 -6.19
N ALA A 97 4.82 -11.52 -5.39
CA ALA A 97 5.72 -12.63 -5.70
C ALA A 97 5.26 -13.43 -6.93
N GLN A 98 6.20 -13.83 -7.79
CA GLN A 98 5.93 -14.71 -8.93
C GLN A 98 5.25 -16.02 -8.50
N SER A 99 5.64 -16.57 -7.36
CA SER A 99 5.04 -17.78 -6.78
C SER A 99 3.57 -17.60 -6.37
N ALA A 100 3.12 -16.36 -6.18
CA ALA A 100 1.74 -16.01 -5.84
C ALA A 100 0.99 -15.31 -6.99
N GLY A 101 1.52 -15.38 -8.21
CA GLY A 101 0.91 -14.78 -9.41
C GLY A 101 1.29 -13.33 -9.67
N GLY A 102 2.19 -12.74 -8.88
CA GLY A 102 2.74 -11.42 -9.09
C GLY A 102 3.90 -11.38 -10.10
N MET A 103 4.61 -10.28 -10.16
CA MET A 103 5.68 -10.06 -11.14
C MET A 103 7.09 -10.04 -10.53
N LEU A 104 7.22 -9.93 -9.21
CA LEU A 104 8.51 -9.77 -8.56
C LEU A 104 9.15 -11.11 -8.21
N THR A 105 10.45 -11.21 -8.44
CA THR A 105 11.29 -12.32 -7.96
C THR A 105 11.49 -12.21 -6.45
N ASP A 106 11.85 -13.32 -5.80
CA ASP A 106 12.16 -13.32 -4.36
C ASP A 106 13.30 -12.35 -4.01
N LYS A 107 14.29 -12.21 -4.91
CA LYS A 107 15.39 -11.25 -4.73
C LYS A 107 14.93 -9.79 -4.74
N GLN A 108 13.95 -9.47 -5.58
CA GLN A 108 13.36 -8.13 -5.62
C GLN A 108 12.53 -7.86 -4.37
N ILE A 109 11.81 -8.87 -3.88
CA ILE A 109 11.11 -8.77 -2.59
C ILE A 109 12.09 -8.58 -1.44
N ASP A 110 13.22 -9.29 -1.43
CA ASP A 110 14.30 -9.07 -0.45
C ASP A 110 14.85 -7.64 -0.51
N ALA A 111 15.07 -7.13 -1.71
CA ALA A 111 15.52 -5.75 -1.91
C ALA A 111 14.48 -4.72 -1.40
N LEU A 112 13.18 -4.98 -1.60
CA LEU A 112 12.11 -4.13 -1.07
C LEU A 112 12.08 -4.16 0.46
N VAL A 113 12.13 -5.34 1.10
CA VAL A 113 12.15 -5.48 2.56
C VAL A 113 13.35 -4.76 3.16
N SER A 114 14.55 -4.99 2.61
CA SER A 114 15.78 -4.33 3.04
C SER A 114 15.71 -2.81 2.88
N GLY A 115 15.19 -2.36 1.75
CA GLY A 115 15.02 -0.93 1.46
C GLY A 115 14.02 -0.26 2.41
N LEU A 116 12.89 -0.89 2.70
CA LEU A 116 11.93 -0.41 3.70
C LEU A 116 12.58 -0.32 5.09
N ARG A 117 13.39 -1.33 5.48
CA ARG A 117 14.14 -1.28 6.74
C ARG A 117 15.14 -0.12 6.80
N SER A 118 15.72 0.27 5.69
CA SER A 118 16.61 1.44 5.67
C SER A 118 15.93 2.75 6.06
N TRP A 119 14.61 2.82 6.01
CA TRP A 119 13.81 3.95 6.48
C TRP A 119 13.57 3.91 8.00
N ALA A 120 13.83 2.77 8.66
CA ALA A 120 13.62 2.66 10.11
C ALA A 120 14.45 3.70 10.86
N SER A 121 13.82 4.34 11.80
CA SER A 121 14.39 5.39 12.64
C SER A 121 13.91 5.19 14.07
N SER A 122 14.78 5.39 15.03
CA SER A 122 14.40 5.46 16.45
C SER A 122 13.76 6.80 16.85
N ARG A 123 13.65 7.74 15.91
CA ARG A 123 13.09 9.06 16.18
C ARG A 123 11.63 8.92 16.62
N GLY A 124 11.32 9.45 17.80
CA GLY A 124 9.99 9.41 18.39
C GLY A 124 9.62 8.10 19.11
N LEU A 125 10.55 7.12 19.18
CA LEU A 125 10.32 5.83 19.84
C LEU A 125 11.03 5.71 21.21
N HIS A 126 11.66 6.78 21.70
CA HIS A 126 12.30 6.77 23.01
C HIS A 126 11.27 6.43 24.08
N ASP A 127 11.56 5.36 24.85
CA ASP A 127 10.72 4.84 25.93
C ASP A 127 9.30 4.40 25.50
N ALA A 128 9.02 4.35 24.19
CA ALA A 128 7.76 3.89 23.68
C ALA A 128 7.74 2.35 23.62
N ASN A 129 6.73 1.76 24.22
CA ASN A 129 6.44 0.32 24.11
C ASN A 129 5.12 0.17 23.32
N PRO A 130 5.16 0.25 21.99
CA PRO A 130 3.95 0.19 21.19
C PRO A 130 3.23 -1.15 21.34
N PRO A 131 1.90 -1.17 21.22
CA PRO A 131 1.16 -2.41 21.09
C PRO A 131 1.74 -3.25 19.94
N PRO A 132 1.82 -4.58 20.09
CA PRO A 132 2.47 -5.43 19.09
C PRO A 132 1.69 -5.43 17.76
N TYR A 133 2.38 -5.77 16.67
CA TYR A 133 1.77 -5.88 15.34
C TYR A 133 0.54 -6.79 15.35
N THR A 134 0.69 -8.00 15.92
CA THR A 134 -0.41 -8.95 16.06
C THR A 134 -1.07 -8.81 17.43
N ALA A 135 -2.39 -8.73 17.47
CA ALA A 135 -3.14 -8.73 18.72
C ALA A 135 -2.87 -10.01 19.54
N LYS A 136 -2.61 -9.85 20.83
CA LYS A 136 -2.40 -10.99 21.75
C LYS A 136 -3.70 -11.66 22.15
N THR A 137 -4.78 -10.89 22.16
CA THR A 137 -6.11 -11.32 22.59
C THR A 137 -7.17 -10.84 21.62
N ALA A 138 -8.27 -11.57 21.53
CA ALA A 138 -9.43 -11.14 20.76
C ALA A 138 -10.01 -9.85 21.38
N GLY A 139 -10.50 -8.96 20.51
CA GLY A 139 -11.16 -7.74 20.91
C GLY A 139 -12.62 -7.97 21.30
N ASN A 140 -13.09 -7.13 22.24
CA ASN A 140 -14.49 -7.06 22.68
C ASN A 140 -15.17 -5.83 22.04
N ALA A 141 -16.07 -6.02 21.11
CA ALA A 141 -16.73 -4.93 20.39
C ALA A 141 -17.60 -4.03 21.31
N GLN A 142 -18.17 -4.57 22.40
CA GLN A 142 -18.96 -3.76 23.32
C GLN A 142 -18.06 -2.81 24.11
N HIS A 143 -16.96 -3.29 24.70
CA HIS A 143 -15.96 -2.44 25.34
C HIS A 143 -15.28 -1.50 24.31
N GLY A 144 -15.10 -1.97 23.08
CA GLY A 144 -14.57 -1.16 21.98
C GLY A 144 -15.42 0.08 21.67
N ALA A 145 -16.73 0.03 21.88
CA ALA A 145 -17.58 1.21 21.77
C ALA A 145 -17.25 2.27 22.85
N GLU A 146 -16.94 1.87 24.06
CA GLU A 146 -16.54 2.75 25.16
C GLU A 146 -15.13 3.33 24.90
N VAL A 147 -14.20 2.49 24.43
CA VAL A 147 -12.85 2.90 24.01
C VAL A 147 -12.96 3.92 22.87
N TYR A 148 -13.80 3.67 21.88
CA TYR A 148 -14.05 4.60 20.78
C TYR A 148 -14.53 5.97 21.29
N GLN A 149 -15.50 5.99 22.20
CA GLN A 149 -16.00 7.25 22.78
C GLN A 149 -14.89 8.02 23.50
N THR A 150 -13.99 7.30 24.14
CA THR A 150 -12.90 7.90 24.92
C THR A 150 -11.82 8.50 24.06
N PHE A 151 -11.36 7.80 23.01
CA PHE A 151 -10.16 8.15 22.26
C PHE A 151 -10.45 8.76 20.87
N CYS A 152 -11.57 8.43 20.22
CA CYS A 152 -11.77 8.70 18.81
C CYS A 152 -12.92 9.67 18.52
N SER A 153 -13.92 9.73 19.39
CA SER A 153 -15.19 10.41 19.12
C SER A 153 -15.06 11.93 18.97
N SER A 154 -14.05 12.55 19.59
CA SER A 154 -13.78 13.98 19.51
C SER A 154 -13.51 14.45 18.07
N CYS A 155 -12.85 13.63 17.26
CA CYS A 155 -12.54 13.91 15.87
C CYS A 155 -13.53 13.24 14.90
N HIS A 156 -13.86 11.96 15.12
CA HIS A 156 -14.66 11.14 14.22
C HIS A 156 -16.16 11.16 14.51
N GLY A 157 -16.61 11.97 15.47
CA GLY A 157 -18.01 12.08 15.87
C GLY A 157 -18.47 10.92 16.77
N PRO A 158 -19.66 11.03 17.41
CA PRO A 158 -20.07 10.13 18.49
C PRO A 158 -20.25 8.66 18.06
N ASN A 159 -20.46 8.39 16.79
CA ASN A 159 -20.68 7.04 16.25
C ASN A 159 -19.71 6.65 15.12
N GLY A 160 -18.65 7.42 14.92
CA GLY A 160 -17.68 7.16 13.84
C GLY A 160 -18.14 7.61 12.45
N THR A 161 -19.25 8.32 12.37
CA THR A 161 -19.84 8.76 11.09
C THR A 161 -19.20 10.02 10.51
N GLY A 162 -18.18 10.53 11.18
CA GLY A 162 -17.46 11.74 10.86
C GLY A 162 -17.85 12.91 11.76
N GLY A 163 -16.95 13.86 11.84
CA GLY A 163 -17.07 15.10 12.61
C GLY A 163 -16.54 16.28 11.82
N LYS A 164 -16.27 17.38 12.52
CA LYS A 164 -15.68 18.58 11.90
C LYS A 164 -14.22 18.38 11.51
N SER A 165 -13.50 17.52 12.25
CA SER A 165 -12.05 17.37 12.14
C SER A 165 -11.63 16.14 11.34
N ALA A 166 -12.49 15.12 11.24
CA ALA A 166 -12.16 13.86 10.56
C ALA A 166 -13.39 13.26 9.87
N ASN A 167 -13.13 12.48 8.83
CA ASN A 167 -14.16 11.76 8.08
C ASN A 167 -14.71 10.55 8.84
N SER A 168 -15.78 9.96 8.28
CA SER A 168 -16.33 8.70 8.76
C SER A 168 -15.29 7.57 8.72
N ILE A 169 -15.18 6.82 9.82
CA ILE A 169 -14.39 5.59 9.92
C ILE A 169 -15.26 4.34 9.95
N VAL A 170 -16.58 4.52 9.91
CA VAL A 170 -17.58 3.43 9.80
C VAL A 170 -18.26 3.40 8.43
N ASP A 171 -17.72 4.14 7.46
CA ASP A 171 -18.19 4.08 6.08
C ASP A 171 -18.08 2.65 5.53
N ARG A 172 -19.16 2.19 4.88
CA ARG A 172 -19.29 0.80 4.43
C ARG A 172 -18.25 0.43 3.37
N SER A 173 -17.95 1.37 2.45
CA SER A 173 -16.97 1.17 1.40
C SER A 173 -15.56 1.13 1.97
N TYR A 174 -15.26 2.04 2.92
CA TYR A 174 -13.98 2.03 3.63
C TYR A 174 -13.76 0.70 4.37
N LEU A 175 -14.72 0.30 5.20
CA LEU A 175 -14.58 -0.94 6.00
C LEU A 175 -14.54 -2.20 5.14
N ALA A 176 -15.11 -2.17 3.92
CA ALA A 176 -15.02 -3.28 2.96
C ALA A 176 -13.60 -3.45 2.36
N LEU A 177 -12.81 -2.38 2.31
CA LEU A 177 -11.49 -2.35 1.67
C LEU A 177 -10.32 -2.58 2.65
N VAL A 178 -10.58 -2.54 3.95
CA VAL A 178 -9.55 -2.65 4.98
C VAL A 178 -9.73 -3.88 5.85
N SER A 179 -8.63 -4.53 6.23
CA SER A 179 -8.61 -5.64 7.18
C SER A 179 -8.58 -5.16 8.64
N ASP A 180 -8.88 -6.04 9.59
CA ASP A 180 -8.70 -5.76 11.03
C ASP A 180 -7.25 -5.43 11.35
N GLN A 181 -6.31 -6.08 10.68
CA GLN A 181 -4.89 -5.79 10.83
C GLN A 181 -4.53 -4.38 10.33
N TYR A 182 -5.13 -3.93 9.21
CA TYR A 182 -4.95 -2.56 8.75
C TYR A 182 -5.49 -1.55 9.77
N LEU A 183 -6.71 -1.78 10.28
CA LEU A 183 -7.30 -0.93 11.31
C LEU A 183 -6.41 -0.88 12.57
N ARG A 184 -5.90 -2.03 13.02
CA ARG A 184 -4.99 -2.12 14.15
C ARG A 184 -3.72 -1.27 13.95
N ILE A 185 -3.06 -1.43 12.79
CA ILE A 185 -1.86 -0.65 12.48
C ILE A 185 -2.19 0.85 12.45
N THR A 186 -3.32 1.21 11.86
CA THR A 186 -3.76 2.61 11.76
C THR A 186 -3.99 3.22 13.14
N VAL A 187 -4.58 2.49 14.08
CA VAL A 187 -4.75 2.96 15.46
C VAL A 187 -3.40 3.09 16.18
N ILE A 188 -2.48 2.14 15.98
CA ILE A 188 -1.18 2.15 16.67
C ILE A 188 -0.26 3.24 16.11
N ALA A 189 -0.10 3.30 14.79
CA ALA A 189 0.82 4.22 14.14
C ALA A 189 0.23 5.61 13.88
N GLY A 190 -1.10 5.73 13.91
CA GLY A 190 -1.78 6.93 13.45
C GLY A 190 -1.73 7.09 11.93
N ARG A 191 -2.14 8.25 11.49
CA ARG A 191 -2.03 8.74 10.11
C ARG A 191 -1.56 10.20 10.18
N PRO A 192 -0.29 10.43 10.56
CA PRO A 192 0.21 11.79 10.81
C PRO A 192 0.11 12.68 9.57
N GLU A 193 0.18 12.11 8.36
CA GLU A 193 -0.01 12.82 7.10
C GLU A 193 -1.46 13.32 6.91
N LEU A 194 -2.41 12.78 7.67
CA LEU A 194 -3.82 13.21 7.70
C LEU A 194 -4.19 13.92 9.02
N GLY A 195 -3.23 14.09 9.94
CA GLY A 195 -3.45 14.70 11.25
C GLY A 195 -4.04 13.76 12.29
N ALA A 196 -4.08 12.43 12.05
CA ALA A 196 -4.50 11.45 13.04
C ALA A 196 -3.29 11.04 13.91
N PRO A 197 -3.38 11.20 15.25
CA PRO A 197 -2.29 10.88 16.18
C PRO A 197 -2.05 9.37 16.28
N ASP A 198 -0.92 8.99 16.89
CA ASP A 198 -0.66 7.59 17.26
C ASP A 198 -1.31 7.24 18.61
N TRP A 199 -1.25 5.97 19.02
CA TRP A 199 -1.88 5.41 20.22
C TRP A 199 -1.53 6.13 21.53
N ARG A 200 -0.49 7.00 21.55
CA ARG A 200 -0.04 7.75 22.74
C ARG A 200 -0.73 9.09 22.91
N GLU A 201 -1.18 9.68 21.81
CA GLU A 201 -1.51 11.10 21.73
C GLU A 201 -3.02 11.37 21.67
N ASP A 202 -3.85 10.35 21.46
CA ASP A 202 -5.32 10.49 21.45
C ASP A 202 -5.85 11.06 22.79
N MET A 203 -5.23 10.67 23.91
CA MET A 203 -5.45 11.27 25.23
C MET A 203 -4.11 11.61 25.88
N PRO A 204 -3.84 12.88 26.19
CA PRO A 204 -2.61 13.28 26.86
C PRO A 204 -2.35 12.49 28.16
N GLY A 205 -1.20 11.81 28.23
CA GLY A 205 -0.77 11.04 29.40
C GLY A 205 -1.45 9.69 29.60
N ARG A 206 -2.32 9.26 28.67
CA ARG A 206 -2.98 7.95 28.70
C ARG A 206 -2.89 7.25 27.35
N PRO A 207 -1.79 6.57 27.04
CA PRO A 207 -1.69 5.73 25.85
C PRO A 207 -2.74 4.63 25.84
N MET A 208 -3.21 4.23 24.66
CA MET A 208 -4.06 3.06 24.50
C MET A 208 -3.27 1.79 24.83
N SER A 209 -3.87 0.90 25.59
CA SER A 209 -3.34 -0.45 25.82
C SER A 209 -3.54 -1.35 24.58
N ASP A 210 -2.79 -2.46 24.52
CA ASP A 210 -2.96 -3.50 23.48
C ASP A 210 -4.41 -4.03 23.41
N GLN A 211 -5.05 -4.20 24.57
CA GLN A 211 -6.44 -4.66 24.65
C GLN A 211 -7.41 -3.60 24.12
N GLU A 212 -7.25 -2.32 24.48
CA GLU A 212 -8.10 -1.24 23.98
C GLU A 212 -7.98 -1.10 22.45
N VAL A 213 -6.78 -1.25 21.90
CA VAL A 213 -6.58 -1.30 20.45
C VAL A 213 -7.34 -2.47 19.82
N SER A 214 -7.28 -3.66 20.43
CA SER A 214 -8.01 -4.84 19.95
C SER A 214 -9.52 -4.64 20.02
N ASP A 215 -10.01 -4.03 21.09
CA ASP A 215 -11.44 -3.81 21.35
C ASP A 215 -12.03 -2.78 20.35
N VAL A 216 -11.35 -1.66 20.14
CA VAL A 216 -11.84 -0.66 19.16
C VAL A 216 -11.81 -1.21 17.74
N VAL A 217 -10.83 -2.02 17.39
CA VAL A 217 -10.79 -2.72 16.09
C VAL A 217 -11.97 -3.68 15.96
N ALA A 218 -12.30 -4.44 16.99
CA ALA A 218 -13.46 -5.33 17.00
C ALA A 218 -14.78 -4.55 16.87
N TRP A 219 -14.87 -3.38 17.49
CA TRP A 219 -16.03 -2.50 17.33
C TRP A 219 -16.15 -1.98 15.89
N LEU A 220 -15.06 -1.51 15.27
CA LEU A 220 -15.05 -1.10 13.86
C LEU A 220 -15.43 -2.26 12.94
N ALA A 221 -14.85 -3.44 13.16
CA ALA A 221 -15.15 -4.65 12.40
C ALA A 221 -16.63 -5.04 12.48
N SER A 222 -17.27 -4.84 13.61
CA SER A 222 -18.71 -5.10 13.81
C SER A 222 -19.61 -4.18 12.96
N ARG A 223 -19.06 -3.08 12.45
CA ARG A 223 -19.78 -2.12 11.57
C ARG A 223 -19.71 -2.49 10.10
N ARG A 224 -18.95 -3.53 9.73
CA ARG A 224 -18.89 -4.00 8.34
C ARG A 224 -20.24 -4.45 7.85
N ALA A 225 -20.52 -4.17 6.58
CA ALA A 225 -21.70 -4.71 5.92
C ALA A 225 -21.56 -6.23 5.75
N THR A 226 -22.67 -6.96 5.92
CA THR A 226 -22.71 -8.41 5.67
C THR A 226 -22.50 -8.76 4.19
N SER A 227 -22.82 -7.82 3.30
CA SER A 227 -22.65 -7.96 1.84
C SER A 227 -21.96 -6.71 1.28
N PRO A 228 -20.64 -6.59 1.44
CA PRO A 228 -19.90 -5.38 1.02
C PRO A 228 -19.92 -5.14 -0.49
N GLY A 229 -20.21 -6.19 -1.29
CA GLY A 229 -20.28 -6.08 -2.75
C GLY A 229 -21.59 -5.49 -3.30
N GLN A 230 -22.53 -5.07 -2.45
CA GLN A 230 -23.76 -4.39 -2.88
C GLN A 230 -23.69 -2.89 -2.49
N PRO A 231 -23.16 -2.03 -3.36
CA PRO A 231 -22.97 -0.62 -3.03
C PRO A 231 -24.26 0.16 -2.85
N TYR A 232 -25.40 -0.35 -3.40
CA TYR A 232 -26.69 0.34 -3.41
C TYR A 232 -27.85 -0.59 -3.04
N PRO A 233 -27.89 -1.19 -1.84
CA PRO A 233 -28.94 -2.15 -1.47
C PRO A 233 -30.34 -1.57 -1.52
N ASP A 234 -30.50 -0.26 -1.36
CA ASP A 234 -31.80 0.44 -1.34
C ASP A 234 -32.00 1.36 -2.56
N SER A 235 -31.11 1.28 -3.55
CA SER A 235 -31.21 2.17 -4.70
C SER A 235 -32.34 1.71 -5.61
N LYS A 236 -33.24 2.63 -5.92
CA LYS A 236 -34.28 2.44 -6.98
C LYS A 236 -33.63 2.22 -8.37
N ASN A 237 -32.31 2.30 -8.47
CA ASN A 237 -31.51 2.08 -9.65
C ASN A 237 -30.95 0.64 -9.76
N ALA A 238 -31.41 -0.30 -8.94
CA ALA A 238 -31.06 -1.73 -9.11
C ALA A 238 -31.40 -2.21 -10.53
N GLN A 239 -32.42 -1.66 -11.16
CA GLN A 239 -32.78 -1.93 -12.56
C GLN A 239 -31.74 -1.45 -13.58
N TYR A 240 -30.87 -0.50 -13.21
CA TYR A 240 -29.84 0.03 -14.11
C TYR A 240 -28.68 -0.95 -14.30
N LEU A 241 -28.46 -1.82 -13.33
CA LEU A 241 -27.38 -2.81 -13.37
C LEU A 241 -27.77 -4.10 -14.13
N GLU A 242 -29.08 -4.38 -14.26
CA GLU A 242 -29.56 -5.57 -14.98
C GLU A 242 -29.46 -5.44 -16.51
N HIS A 243 -29.23 -4.24 -17.04
CA HIS A 243 -29.24 -3.99 -18.48
C HIS A 243 -27.84 -3.88 -19.13
N HIS A 244 -26.76 -4.02 -18.37
CA HIS A 244 -25.40 -3.92 -18.89
C HIS A 244 -24.60 -5.23 -18.96
N ASP A 245 -25.24 -6.36 -18.64
CA ASP A 245 -24.60 -7.68 -18.71
C ASP A 245 -24.93 -8.44 -20.02
N VAL A 246 -25.27 -7.74 -21.09
CA VAL A 246 -25.48 -8.39 -22.39
C VAL A 246 -24.79 -7.59 -23.48
N ASP A 247 -23.60 -7.97 -23.84
CA ASP A 247 -23.08 -8.25 -25.21
C ASP A 247 -21.56 -8.42 -25.17
#